data_260b2ed4cc1f128853833372478d1f5a
#
_entry.id   260b2ed4cc1f128853833372478d1f5a
#
_cell.length_a   1.000
_cell.length_b   1.000
_cell.length_c   1.000
_cell.angle_alpha   90.00
_cell.angle_beta   90.00
_cell.angle_gamma   90.00
#
_symmetry.space_group_name_H-M   'P 1'
#
loop_
_entity.id
_entity.type
_entity.pdbx_description
1 polymer ?
#
loop_
_entity_poly.entity_id
_entity_poly.type
_entity_poly.pdbx_seq_one_letter_code
_entity_poly.pdbx_strand_id
1 'polypeptide(L)'
;MTSEGTKKRLSDLQIGDEVVVVDTATGDLSFSPVITFLDRDPKEKRQFYVITTETGQKLTLTPTHLVYSTSGGSNIEDITSINEVNIDEESSDLTSFEAVYAKDIQEGDLLLVQTSRGQVRPARVSTVEMRVLTGVYAPLTSMGNLVVDNIVASCYAVVDSQWVAHTAFAPLRLLNSIWPQNNKVIEGVHWYANSLYSLAEYVMPRHLAAAP
;
A
#
# COMPACT_ATOMS: atom_id res chain seq x y z
N MET A 1 -2.18 6.15 -10.52
CA MET A 1 -2.14 7.25 -11.53
C MET A 1 -0.70 7.67 -11.68
N THR A 2 -0.26 8.00 -12.89
CA THR A 2 1.11 8.50 -13.15
C THR A 2 1.14 10.03 -13.16
N SER A 3 2.33 10.64 -13.14
CA SER A 3 2.52 12.10 -13.25
C SER A 3 1.93 12.69 -14.54
N GLU A 4 1.76 11.86 -15.57
CA GLU A 4 1.09 12.24 -16.82
C GLU A 4 -0.44 12.28 -16.72
N GLY A 5 -1.01 12.03 -15.53
CA GLY A 5 -2.46 11.99 -15.30
C GLY A 5 -3.15 10.72 -15.84
N THR A 6 -2.39 9.73 -16.32
CA THR A 6 -2.91 8.50 -16.88
C THR A 6 -2.98 7.38 -15.83
N LYS A 7 -4.01 6.51 -15.92
CA LYS A 7 -4.03 5.26 -15.15
C LYS A 7 -3.17 4.22 -15.87
N LYS A 8 -2.21 3.64 -15.16
CA LYS A 8 -1.33 2.57 -15.65
C LYS A 8 -1.54 1.32 -14.78
N ARG A 9 -1.63 0.14 -15.39
CA ARG A 9 -1.74 -1.11 -14.63
C ARG A 9 -0.42 -1.39 -13.91
N LEU A 10 -0.48 -2.05 -12.75
CA LEU A 10 0.74 -2.47 -12.02
C LEU A 10 1.64 -3.38 -12.88
N SER A 11 1.03 -4.23 -13.73
CA SER A 11 1.74 -5.07 -14.71
C SER A 11 2.57 -4.29 -15.72
N ASP A 12 2.12 -3.08 -16.06
CA ASP A 12 2.69 -2.24 -17.12
C ASP A 12 3.66 -1.20 -16.56
N LEU A 13 3.74 -1.07 -15.22
CA LEU A 13 4.69 -0.17 -14.55
C LEU A 13 6.12 -0.60 -14.82
N GLN A 14 6.98 0.39 -14.97
CA GLN A 14 8.42 0.24 -15.15
C GLN A 14 9.17 0.98 -14.05
N ILE A 15 10.41 0.58 -13.80
CA ILE A 15 11.31 1.32 -12.92
C ILE A 15 11.51 2.72 -13.52
N GLY A 16 11.36 3.76 -12.69
CA GLY A 16 11.41 5.15 -13.09
C GLY A 16 10.05 5.79 -13.42
N ASP A 17 8.97 4.98 -13.58
CA ASP A 17 7.62 5.56 -13.71
C ASP A 17 7.27 6.32 -12.43
N GLU A 18 6.79 7.55 -12.57
CA GLU A 18 6.32 8.34 -11.45
C GLU A 18 4.86 8.01 -11.12
N VAL A 19 4.62 7.57 -9.88
CA VAL A 19 3.31 7.19 -9.36
C VAL A 19 2.90 8.08 -8.19
N VAL A 20 1.60 8.20 -7.96
CA VAL A 20 1.07 8.97 -6.83
C VAL A 20 1.40 8.24 -5.53
N VAL A 21 1.96 8.98 -4.59
CA VAL A 21 2.26 8.57 -3.22
C VAL A 21 1.63 9.56 -2.23
N VAL A 22 1.52 9.16 -0.97
CA VAL A 22 0.90 9.95 0.09
C VAL A 22 1.90 10.14 1.23
N ASP A 23 2.05 11.37 1.70
CA ASP A 23 2.57 11.59 3.05
C ASP A 23 1.46 11.25 4.05
N THR A 24 1.60 10.12 4.75
CA THR A 24 0.56 9.64 5.66
C THR A 24 0.41 10.48 6.92
N ALA A 25 1.34 11.38 7.22
CA ALA A 25 1.23 12.30 8.35
C ALA A 25 0.41 13.54 7.99
N THR A 26 0.53 14.05 6.76
CA THR A 26 -0.15 15.29 6.33
C THR A 26 -1.33 15.03 5.38
N GLY A 27 -1.37 13.86 4.73
CA GLY A 27 -2.33 13.55 3.68
C GLY A 27 -1.97 14.14 2.31
N ASP A 28 -0.81 14.78 2.20
CA ASP A 28 -0.39 15.41 0.96
C ASP A 28 -0.04 14.37 -0.10
N LEU A 29 -0.52 14.62 -1.31
CA LEU A 29 -0.21 13.82 -2.47
C LEU A 29 1.01 14.36 -3.19
N SER A 30 1.89 13.47 -3.59
CA SER A 30 3.05 13.79 -4.40
C SER A 30 3.33 12.68 -5.41
N PHE A 31 4.35 12.86 -6.25
CA PHE A 31 4.81 11.82 -7.16
C PHE A 31 6.16 11.27 -6.70
N SER A 32 6.32 9.98 -6.86
CA SER A 32 7.57 9.28 -6.55
C SER A 32 7.87 8.26 -7.64
N PRO A 33 9.13 8.13 -8.06
CA PRO A 33 9.51 7.09 -9.02
C PRO A 33 9.37 5.70 -8.40
N VAL A 34 8.96 4.75 -9.21
CA VAL A 34 9.11 3.32 -8.91
C VAL A 34 10.59 2.98 -8.90
N ILE A 35 11.12 2.65 -7.74
CA ILE A 35 12.55 2.36 -7.52
C ILE A 35 12.90 0.95 -8.03
N THR A 36 12.06 -0.01 -7.68
CA THR A 36 12.19 -1.42 -8.04
C THR A 36 10.87 -2.15 -7.82
N PHE A 37 10.83 -3.45 -8.11
CA PHE A 37 9.77 -4.34 -7.67
C PHE A 37 10.30 -5.25 -6.58
N LEU A 38 9.61 -5.34 -5.44
CA LEU A 38 9.95 -6.27 -4.38
C LEU A 38 9.55 -7.70 -4.76
N ASP A 39 8.46 -7.82 -5.52
CA ASP A 39 7.99 -9.06 -6.12
C ASP A 39 7.34 -8.74 -7.48
N ARG A 40 7.65 -9.52 -8.50
CA ARG A 40 7.06 -9.41 -9.83
C ARG A 40 7.06 -10.76 -10.54
N ASP A 41 5.90 -11.41 -10.52
CA ASP A 41 5.69 -12.64 -11.28
C ASP A 41 4.34 -12.60 -12.01
N PRO A 42 4.34 -12.40 -13.35
CA PRO A 42 3.10 -12.31 -14.11
C PRO A 42 2.37 -13.65 -14.27
N LYS A 43 3.00 -14.77 -13.93
CA LYS A 43 2.44 -16.12 -14.10
C LYS A 43 2.03 -16.78 -12.81
N GLU A 44 2.52 -16.29 -11.68
CA GLU A 44 2.23 -16.89 -10.39
C GLU A 44 0.76 -16.74 -10.03
N LYS A 45 0.17 -17.83 -9.53
CA LYS A 45 -1.18 -17.85 -8.99
C LYS A 45 -1.10 -17.76 -7.48
N ARG A 46 -1.71 -16.73 -6.91
CA ARG A 46 -1.82 -16.54 -5.46
C ARG A 46 -3.25 -16.25 -5.05
N GLN A 47 -3.50 -16.41 -3.77
CA GLN A 47 -4.72 -15.94 -3.12
C GLN A 47 -4.62 -14.44 -2.91
N PHE A 48 -5.70 -13.72 -3.20
CA PHE A 48 -5.83 -12.30 -3.03
C PHE A 48 -7.11 -11.96 -2.26
N TYR A 49 -7.04 -10.89 -1.50
CA TYR A 49 -8.19 -10.19 -0.95
C TYR A 49 -8.56 -9.06 -1.90
N VAL A 50 -9.83 -9.03 -2.29
CA VAL A 50 -10.44 -7.93 -3.07
C VAL A 50 -11.30 -7.14 -2.11
N ILE A 51 -10.82 -5.97 -1.72
CA ILE A 51 -11.47 -5.08 -0.77
C ILE A 51 -12.19 -3.98 -1.57
N THR A 52 -13.49 -3.84 -1.37
CA THR A 52 -14.31 -2.82 -2.03
C THR A 52 -14.81 -1.83 -1.00
N THR A 53 -14.71 -0.54 -1.30
CA THR A 53 -15.26 0.53 -0.46
C THR A 53 -16.69 0.87 -0.84
N GLU A 54 -17.45 1.53 0.05
CA GLU A 54 -18.80 2.03 -0.23
C GLU A 54 -18.83 3.04 -1.39
N THR A 55 -17.70 3.73 -1.62
CA THR A 55 -17.53 4.67 -2.73
C THR A 55 -17.07 4.00 -4.04
N GLY A 56 -16.98 2.66 -4.04
CA GLY A 56 -16.79 1.83 -5.23
C GLY A 56 -15.33 1.59 -5.67
N GLN A 57 -14.33 2.09 -4.92
CA GLN A 57 -12.93 1.75 -5.18
C GLN A 57 -12.67 0.29 -4.82
N LYS A 58 -11.75 -0.35 -5.55
CA LYS A 58 -11.37 -1.75 -5.33
C LYS A 58 -9.86 -1.89 -5.23
N LEU A 59 -9.39 -2.49 -4.15
CA LEU A 59 -7.99 -2.82 -3.95
C LEU A 59 -7.82 -4.34 -3.90
N THR A 60 -6.82 -4.85 -4.61
CA THR A 60 -6.53 -6.29 -4.66
C THR A 60 -5.13 -6.52 -4.12
N LEU A 61 -5.03 -7.25 -3.00
CA LEU A 61 -3.79 -7.48 -2.26
C LEU A 61 -3.61 -8.94 -1.88
N THR A 62 -2.36 -9.39 -1.76
CA THR A 62 -2.07 -10.68 -1.10
C THR A 62 -2.41 -10.61 0.39
N PRO A 63 -2.67 -11.75 1.09
CA PRO A 63 -3.16 -11.75 2.48
C PRO A 63 -2.29 -10.96 3.46
N THR A 64 -0.98 -11.04 3.30
CA THR A 64 0.02 -10.41 4.17
C THR A 64 0.51 -9.04 3.67
N HIS A 65 -0.12 -8.49 2.65
CA HIS A 65 0.20 -7.13 2.18
C HIS A 65 -0.40 -6.10 3.13
N LEU A 66 0.36 -5.03 3.42
CA LEU A 66 -0.09 -3.98 4.32
C LEU A 66 -0.97 -2.95 3.59
N VAL A 67 -2.02 -2.52 4.28
CA VAL A 67 -2.89 -1.41 3.86
C VAL A 67 -3.18 -0.51 5.06
N TYR A 68 -3.34 0.78 4.82
CA TYR A 68 -3.65 1.74 5.89
C TYR A 68 -5.13 1.68 6.23
N SER A 69 -5.42 1.27 7.47
CA SER A 69 -6.78 1.10 7.98
C SER A 69 -6.91 1.57 9.41
N THR A 70 -8.14 1.91 9.80
CA THR A 70 -8.55 2.04 11.19
C THR A 70 -9.83 1.26 11.41
N SER A 71 -9.96 0.64 12.59
CA SER A 71 -11.15 -0.14 12.95
C SER A 71 -12.38 0.76 13.00
N GLY A 72 -13.42 0.38 12.29
CA GLY A 72 -14.68 1.13 12.25
C GLY A 72 -15.44 1.24 13.58
N GLY A 73 -14.91 0.68 14.68
CA GLY A 73 -15.50 0.73 16.02
C GLY A 73 -15.01 1.88 16.90
N SER A 74 -13.96 2.61 16.52
CA SER A 74 -13.50 3.77 17.28
C SER A 74 -14.30 5.02 16.86
N ASN A 75 -15.29 5.42 17.68
CA ASN A 75 -16.01 6.70 17.65
C ASN A 75 -16.20 7.35 16.26
N ILE A 76 -16.81 6.59 15.36
CA ILE A 76 -17.08 7.01 13.97
C ILE A 76 -18.03 8.22 13.92
N GLU A 77 -18.79 8.48 14.99
CA GLU A 77 -19.66 9.65 15.08
C GLU A 77 -18.87 10.96 14.97
N ASP A 78 -17.61 10.99 15.43
CA ASP A 78 -16.74 12.16 15.29
C ASP A 78 -16.11 12.28 13.87
N ILE A 79 -15.96 11.17 13.16
CA ILE A 79 -15.35 11.17 11.79
C ILE A 79 -16.42 11.31 10.70
N THR A 80 -17.63 10.82 10.93
CA THR A 80 -18.74 10.87 9.95
C THR A 80 -19.62 12.12 10.08
N SER A 81 -19.61 12.83 11.19
CA SER A 81 -20.27 14.14 11.32
C SER A 81 -19.69 15.23 10.40
N ILE A 82 -18.57 14.95 9.74
CA ILE A 82 -17.95 15.83 8.73
C ILE A 82 -18.73 15.81 7.39
N ASN A 83 -19.74 14.94 7.22
CA ASN A 83 -20.44 14.83 5.93
C ASN A 83 -21.52 15.89 5.68
N GLU A 84 -21.88 16.76 6.64
CA GLU A 84 -22.95 17.74 6.44
C GLU A 84 -22.66 19.20 6.83
N VAL A 85 -21.52 19.56 7.38
CA VAL A 85 -21.27 20.96 7.79
C VAL A 85 -19.91 21.46 7.32
N ASN A 86 -19.96 22.43 6.41
CA ASN A 86 -18.94 23.41 6.05
C ASN A 86 -17.56 22.90 5.61
N ILE A 87 -17.31 23.15 4.33
CA ILE A 87 -16.05 23.04 3.59
C ILE A 87 -15.10 24.18 4.03
N ASP A 88 -14.63 24.15 5.27
CA ASP A 88 -13.52 24.98 5.71
C ASP A 88 -12.59 24.13 6.58
N GLU A 89 -11.44 23.79 6.00
CA GLU A 89 -10.16 23.47 6.61
C GLU A 89 -10.16 22.79 7.99
N GLU A 90 -10.51 21.50 8.07
CA GLU A 90 -10.05 20.71 9.21
C GLU A 90 -9.42 19.42 8.70
N SER A 91 -8.10 19.32 8.89
CA SER A 91 -7.29 18.17 8.53
C SER A 91 -7.86 16.93 9.20
N SER A 92 -8.43 16.01 8.40
CA SER A 92 -8.78 14.70 8.91
C SER A 92 -7.55 14.09 9.56
N ASP A 93 -7.65 13.74 10.85
CA ASP A 93 -6.53 13.15 11.58
C ASP A 93 -6.18 11.78 10.99
N LEU A 94 -5.20 11.75 10.09
CA LEU A 94 -4.73 10.54 9.45
C LEU A 94 -3.82 9.71 10.36
N THR A 95 -3.44 10.24 11.53
CA THR A 95 -2.55 9.57 12.48
C THR A 95 -3.20 8.34 13.14
N SER A 96 -4.53 8.23 13.08
CA SER A 96 -5.28 7.07 13.56
C SER A 96 -5.23 5.86 12.62
N PHE A 97 -4.70 6.02 11.39
CA PHE A 97 -4.58 4.94 10.43
C PHE A 97 -3.27 4.19 10.62
N GLU A 98 -3.41 2.89 10.85
CA GLU A 98 -2.28 1.98 11.00
C GLU A 98 -2.14 1.07 9.78
N ALA A 99 -0.93 0.59 9.52
CA ALA A 99 -0.71 -0.41 8.49
C ALA A 99 -1.04 -1.79 9.04
N VAL A 100 -2.09 -2.41 8.51
CA VAL A 100 -2.56 -3.74 8.90
C VAL A 100 -2.54 -4.69 7.71
N TYR A 101 -2.55 -6.00 7.95
CA TYR A 101 -2.61 -6.96 6.87
C TYR A 101 -3.96 -6.96 6.15
N ALA A 102 -3.93 -7.14 4.84
CA ALA A 102 -5.15 -7.23 4.02
C ALA A 102 -6.12 -8.33 4.50
N LYS A 103 -5.57 -9.45 5.05
CA LYS A 103 -6.38 -10.55 5.62
C LYS A 103 -7.15 -10.16 6.88
N ASP A 104 -6.72 -9.11 7.59
CA ASP A 104 -7.30 -8.68 8.85
C ASP A 104 -8.34 -7.55 8.66
N ILE A 105 -8.48 -7.05 7.43
CA ILE A 105 -9.51 -6.06 7.06
C ILE A 105 -10.89 -6.70 7.08
N GLN A 106 -11.84 -5.96 7.66
CA GLN A 106 -13.24 -6.37 7.78
C GLN A 106 -14.19 -5.34 7.15
N GLU A 107 -15.41 -5.78 6.86
CA GLU A 107 -16.48 -4.86 6.46
C GLU A 107 -16.74 -3.86 7.60
N GLY A 108 -16.86 -2.59 7.25
CA GLY A 108 -17.01 -1.49 8.19
C GLY A 108 -15.69 -0.78 8.54
N ASP A 109 -14.53 -1.37 8.33
CA ASP A 109 -13.24 -0.68 8.50
C ASP A 109 -13.12 0.51 7.55
N LEU A 110 -12.25 1.45 7.89
CA LEU A 110 -11.98 2.62 7.06
C LEU A 110 -10.62 2.49 6.38
N LEU A 111 -10.57 2.75 5.08
CA LEU A 111 -9.34 2.85 4.29
C LEU A 111 -9.12 4.29 3.83
N LEU A 112 -7.86 4.65 3.59
CA LEU A 112 -7.50 5.94 3.00
C LEU A 112 -7.72 5.89 1.48
N VAL A 113 -8.56 6.78 0.95
CA VAL A 113 -8.83 6.89 -0.48
C VAL A 113 -8.50 8.27 -1.02
N GLN A 114 -7.98 8.32 -2.25
CA GLN A 114 -7.82 9.55 -3.00
C GLN A 114 -9.15 9.92 -3.67
N THR A 115 -9.64 11.11 -3.40
CA THR A 115 -10.83 11.67 -4.04
C THR A 115 -10.51 12.24 -5.43
N SER A 116 -11.55 12.52 -6.22
CA SER A 116 -11.40 13.19 -7.52
C SER A 116 -10.82 14.61 -7.42
N ARG A 117 -10.87 15.22 -6.25
CA ARG A 117 -10.27 16.55 -5.97
C ARG A 117 -8.79 16.46 -5.56
N GLY A 118 -8.19 15.26 -5.54
CA GLY A 118 -6.81 15.07 -5.13
C GLY A 118 -6.59 15.16 -3.60
N GLN A 119 -7.62 14.95 -2.80
CA GLN A 119 -7.51 14.87 -1.34
C GLN A 119 -7.53 13.42 -0.88
N VAL A 120 -6.89 13.12 0.23
CA VAL A 120 -6.98 11.83 0.91
C VAL A 120 -8.09 11.89 1.95
N ARG A 121 -9.01 10.92 1.93
CA ARG A 121 -10.15 10.84 2.84
C ARG A 121 -10.40 9.40 3.27
N PRO A 122 -10.97 9.17 4.46
CA PRO A 122 -11.47 7.86 4.86
C PRO A 122 -12.62 7.40 3.96
N ALA A 123 -12.65 6.10 3.64
CA ALA A 123 -13.80 5.46 3.01
C ALA A 123 -14.04 4.09 3.65
N ARG A 124 -15.31 3.78 3.92
CA ARG A 124 -15.70 2.55 4.58
C ARG A 124 -15.61 1.36 3.64
N VAL A 125 -15.12 0.24 4.15
CA VAL A 125 -15.10 -1.06 3.46
C VAL A 125 -16.53 -1.61 3.43
N SER A 126 -17.02 -1.91 2.22
CA SER A 126 -18.34 -2.50 2.01
C SER A 126 -18.30 -4.01 1.84
N THR A 127 -17.23 -4.56 1.20
CA THR A 127 -17.07 -6.00 1.02
C THR A 127 -15.61 -6.40 1.00
N VAL A 128 -15.34 -7.61 1.50
CA VAL A 128 -14.03 -8.26 1.44
C VAL A 128 -14.22 -9.66 0.84
N GLU A 129 -13.62 -9.91 -0.31
CA GLU A 129 -13.73 -11.18 -1.01
C GLU A 129 -12.36 -11.82 -1.19
N MET A 130 -12.30 -13.15 -1.08
CA MET A 130 -11.10 -13.92 -1.40
C MET A 130 -11.17 -14.48 -2.82
N ARG A 131 -10.11 -14.29 -3.60
CA ARG A 131 -10.01 -14.80 -4.98
C ARG A 131 -8.62 -15.34 -5.27
N VAL A 132 -8.53 -16.37 -6.11
CA VAL A 132 -7.26 -16.83 -6.68
C VAL A 132 -7.08 -16.13 -8.02
N LEU A 133 -6.02 -15.34 -8.13
CA LEU A 133 -5.70 -14.55 -9.32
C LEU A 133 -4.28 -14.87 -9.79
N THR A 134 -3.99 -14.48 -11.05
CA THR A 134 -2.67 -14.68 -11.66
C THR A 134 -1.98 -13.32 -11.80
N GLY A 135 -0.71 -13.28 -11.47
CA GLY A 135 0.15 -12.10 -11.55
C GLY A 135 0.32 -11.41 -10.20
N VAL A 136 1.58 -11.28 -9.78
CA VAL A 136 1.99 -10.59 -8.54
C VAL A 136 2.85 -9.39 -8.92
N TYR A 137 2.54 -8.23 -8.36
CA TYR A 137 3.25 -6.98 -8.66
C TYR A 137 3.34 -6.12 -7.41
N ALA A 138 4.55 -5.99 -6.84
CA ALA A 138 4.82 -5.19 -5.64
C ALA A 138 5.87 -4.10 -5.94
N PRO A 139 5.48 -2.98 -6.55
CA PRO A 139 6.39 -1.86 -6.79
C PRO A 139 6.80 -1.19 -5.47
N LEU A 140 8.06 -0.74 -5.40
CA LEU A 140 8.61 0.04 -4.29
C LEU A 140 8.81 1.49 -4.72
N THR A 141 8.36 2.42 -3.89
CA THR A 141 8.59 3.87 -4.02
C THR A 141 9.50 4.38 -2.89
N SER A 142 9.97 5.62 -2.99
CA SER A 142 10.75 6.26 -1.91
C SER A 142 9.93 6.46 -0.64
N MET A 143 8.62 6.71 -0.75
CA MET A 143 7.71 6.89 0.38
C MET A 143 7.26 5.57 1.02
N GLY A 144 7.48 4.43 0.34
CA GLY A 144 7.05 3.11 0.82
C GLY A 144 5.54 2.86 0.75
N ASN A 145 4.82 3.70 0.04
CA ASN A 145 3.40 3.57 -0.28
C ASN A 145 3.12 4.02 -1.72
N LEU A 146 1.94 3.73 -2.22
CA LEU A 146 1.44 4.22 -3.50
C LEU A 146 -0.09 4.19 -3.54
N VAL A 147 -0.68 4.95 -4.45
CA VAL A 147 -2.13 4.94 -4.67
C VAL A 147 -2.49 3.97 -5.79
N VAL A 148 -3.25 2.93 -5.45
CA VAL A 148 -3.74 1.89 -6.38
C VAL A 148 -5.26 1.96 -6.42
N ASP A 149 -5.83 2.18 -7.60
CA ASP A 149 -7.27 2.34 -7.81
C ASP A 149 -7.94 3.32 -6.83
N ASN A 150 -7.22 4.42 -6.55
CA ASN A 150 -7.56 5.48 -5.62
C ASN A 150 -7.54 5.07 -4.14
N ILE A 151 -6.97 3.94 -3.76
CA ILE A 151 -6.75 3.53 -2.37
C ILE A 151 -5.27 3.61 -2.05
N VAL A 152 -4.92 4.11 -0.86
CA VAL A 152 -3.53 4.19 -0.39
C VAL A 152 -3.10 2.82 0.13
N ALA A 153 -2.11 2.22 -0.54
CA ALA A 153 -1.54 0.93 -0.16
C ALA A 153 -0.07 1.08 0.23
N SER A 154 0.39 0.25 1.16
CA SER A 154 1.82 0.11 1.44
C SER A 154 2.53 -0.56 0.27
N CYS A 155 3.84 -0.37 0.13
CA CYS A 155 4.68 -1.17 -0.76
C CYS A 155 5.12 -2.49 -0.13
N TYR A 156 4.82 -2.71 1.15
CA TYR A 156 5.39 -3.80 1.94
C TYR A 156 4.36 -4.89 2.25
N ALA A 157 4.89 -6.09 2.48
CA ALA A 157 4.15 -7.28 2.88
C ALA A 157 4.98 -8.09 3.89
N VAL A 158 4.33 -9.03 4.61
CA VAL A 158 4.98 -10.03 5.50
C VAL A 158 5.57 -9.48 6.80
N VAL A 159 5.66 -8.18 7.00
CA VAL A 159 6.18 -7.57 8.24
C VAL A 159 5.06 -6.80 8.92
N ASP A 160 4.78 -7.08 10.19
CA ASP A 160 3.66 -6.49 10.97
C ASP A 160 3.73 -4.97 11.16
N SER A 161 4.86 -4.34 10.82
CA SER A 161 5.06 -2.92 11.03
C SER A 161 5.57 -2.24 9.77
N GLN A 162 4.79 -1.27 9.28
CA GLN A 162 5.18 -0.39 8.18
C GLN A 162 6.53 0.30 8.48
N TRP A 163 6.74 0.76 9.73
CA TRP A 163 7.98 1.43 10.13
C TRP A 163 9.19 0.48 10.08
N VAL A 164 9.04 -0.76 10.56
CA VAL A 164 10.10 -1.78 10.49
C VAL A 164 10.42 -2.11 9.05
N ALA A 165 9.41 -2.37 8.23
CA ALA A 165 9.60 -2.65 6.81
C ALA A 165 10.26 -1.45 6.10
N HIS A 166 9.74 -0.24 6.33
CA HIS A 166 10.29 0.97 5.73
C HIS A 166 11.75 1.19 6.12
N THR A 167 12.12 0.98 7.38
CA THR A 167 13.50 1.09 7.86
C THR A 167 14.40 -0.01 7.28
N ALA A 168 13.94 -1.25 7.23
CA ALA A 168 14.67 -2.37 6.66
C ALA A 168 15.00 -2.16 5.17
N PHE A 169 14.10 -1.53 4.41
CA PHE A 169 14.32 -1.19 3.01
C PHE A 169 14.99 0.18 2.77
N ALA A 170 15.37 0.92 3.84
CA ALA A 170 16.06 2.20 3.72
C ALA A 170 17.37 2.13 2.91
N PRO A 171 18.24 1.11 3.08
CA PRO A 171 19.46 1.01 2.27
C PRO A 171 19.17 0.91 0.78
N LEU A 172 18.14 0.17 0.38
CA LEU A 172 17.76 0.02 -1.03
C LEU A 172 17.27 1.34 -1.63
N ARG A 173 16.47 2.10 -0.88
CA ARG A 173 15.99 3.43 -1.30
C ARG A 173 17.13 4.43 -1.39
N LEU A 174 18.05 4.44 -0.39
CA LEU A 174 19.21 5.32 -0.37
C LEU A 174 20.16 5.02 -1.55
N LEU A 175 20.46 3.77 -1.81
CA LEU A 175 21.29 3.37 -2.95
C LEU A 175 20.68 3.85 -4.27
N ASN A 176 19.37 3.73 -4.43
CA ASN A 176 18.71 4.18 -5.65
C ASN A 176 18.72 5.72 -5.78
N SER A 177 18.65 6.48 -4.66
CA SER A 177 18.73 7.94 -4.71
C SER A 177 20.11 8.46 -5.12
N ILE A 178 21.19 7.74 -4.75
CA ILE A 178 22.57 8.11 -5.09
C ILE A 178 22.96 7.56 -6.47
N TRP A 179 22.47 6.37 -6.80
CA TRP A 179 22.79 5.66 -8.04
C TRP A 179 21.51 5.09 -8.65
N PRO A 180 20.73 5.91 -9.40
CA PRO A 180 19.54 5.42 -10.06
C PRO A 180 19.91 4.26 -10.97
N GLN A 181 19.48 3.06 -10.58
CA GLN A 181 19.82 1.87 -11.35
C GLN A 181 18.88 1.81 -12.55
N ASN A 182 19.46 1.86 -13.73
CA ASN A 182 18.74 1.60 -14.98
C ASN A 182 18.48 0.08 -15.10
N ASN A 183 17.80 -0.47 -14.10
CA ASN A 183 17.71 -1.91 -13.90
C ASN A 183 16.62 -2.50 -14.79
N LYS A 184 16.99 -3.54 -15.51
CA LYS A 184 16.03 -4.48 -16.11
C LYS A 184 15.14 -5.03 -14.99
N VAL A 185 13.85 -4.95 -15.20
CA VAL A 185 12.87 -5.56 -14.30
C VAL A 185 13.16 -7.05 -14.23
N ILE A 186 13.50 -7.56 -13.05
CA ILE A 186 13.75 -8.98 -12.80
C ILE A 186 12.41 -9.61 -12.39
N GLU A 187 12.05 -10.73 -12.99
CA GLU A 187 10.91 -11.54 -12.56
C GLU A 187 11.25 -12.26 -11.25
N GLY A 188 10.27 -12.39 -10.35
CA GLY A 188 10.39 -13.02 -9.04
C GLY A 188 10.63 -12.05 -7.89
N VAL A 189 10.89 -12.59 -6.71
CA VAL A 189 11.16 -11.82 -5.48
C VAL A 189 12.54 -11.19 -5.58
N HIS A 190 12.61 -9.89 -5.30
CA HIS A 190 13.88 -9.16 -5.30
C HIS A 190 14.86 -9.77 -4.30
N TRP A 191 16.12 -9.98 -4.70
CA TRP A 191 17.13 -10.64 -3.86
C TRP A 191 17.27 -10.03 -2.46
N TYR A 192 17.17 -8.69 -2.36
CA TYR A 192 17.24 -7.98 -1.07
C TYR A 192 16.02 -8.29 -0.19
N ALA A 193 14.82 -8.31 -0.76
CA ALA A 193 13.61 -8.70 -0.05
C ALA A 193 13.71 -10.15 0.44
N ASN A 194 14.17 -11.07 -0.42
CA ASN A 194 14.37 -12.46 -0.06
C ASN A 194 15.39 -12.63 1.07
N SER A 195 16.50 -11.86 1.04
CA SER A 195 17.50 -11.87 2.13
C SER A 195 16.93 -11.36 3.45
N LEU A 196 16.10 -10.31 3.42
CA LEU A 196 15.42 -9.80 4.62
C LEU A 196 14.40 -10.80 5.17
N TYR A 197 13.64 -11.48 4.31
CA TYR A 197 12.71 -12.53 4.74
C TYR A 197 13.44 -13.69 5.40
N SER A 198 14.53 -14.18 4.81
CA SER A 198 15.35 -15.25 5.40
C SER A 198 15.96 -14.83 6.76
N LEU A 199 16.37 -13.57 6.88
CA LEU A 199 16.87 -13.04 8.14
C LEU A 199 15.75 -12.91 9.19
N ALA A 200 14.57 -12.45 8.79
CA ALA A 200 13.41 -12.33 9.68
C ALA A 200 12.98 -13.69 10.23
N GLU A 201 12.95 -14.74 9.40
CA GLU A 201 12.66 -16.12 9.86
C GLU A 201 13.67 -16.62 10.90
N TYR A 202 14.94 -16.19 10.80
CA TYR A 202 15.98 -16.61 11.73
C TYR A 202 15.95 -15.81 13.03
N VAL A 203 15.61 -14.51 12.99
CA VAL A 203 15.70 -13.58 14.14
C VAL A 203 14.37 -13.42 14.86
N MET A 204 13.23 -13.48 14.14
CA MET A 204 11.92 -13.33 14.74
C MET A 204 11.37 -14.66 15.24
N PRO A 205 10.76 -14.69 16.44
CA PRO A 205 10.01 -15.85 16.90
C PRO A 205 8.90 -16.18 15.88
N ARG A 206 8.66 -17.48 15.64
CA ARG A 206 7.72 -17.99 14.61
C ARG A 206 6.29 -17.44 14.70
N HIS A 207 5.89 -16.83 15.80
CA HIS A 207 4.57 -16.22 15.97
C HIS A 207 4.46 -14.78 15.42
N LEU A 208 5.59 -14.18 14.99
CA LEU A 208 5.65 -12.85 14.38
C LEU A 208 5.98 -12.91 12.87
N ALA A 209 6.38 -14.07 12.37
CA ALA A 209 6.59 -14.29 10.94
C ALA A 209 5.31 -14.90 10.36
N ALA A 210 4.53 -14.13 9.62
CA ALA A 210 3.46 -14.69 8.81
C ALA A 210 4.10 -15.51 7.69
N ALA A 211 3.75 -16.78 7.56
CA ALA A 211 4.16 -17.58 6.41
C ALA A 211 3.63 -16.95 5.11
N PRO A 212 4.40 -16.97 4.03
CA PRO A 212 4.03 -16.40 2.74
C PRO A 212 2.80 -17.05 2.11
#